data_efb923ec47eca8f80c59c907e0659ffb
#
_entry.id   efb923ec47eca8f80c59c907e0659ffb
#
_cell.length_a   1.000
_cell.length_b   1.000
_cell.length_c   1.000
_cell.angle_alpha   90.00
_cell.angle_beta   90.00
_cell.angle_gamma   90.00
#
_symmetry.space_group_name_H-M   'P 1'
#
loop_
_entity.id
_entity.type
_entity.pdbx_description
1 polymer ?
#
loop_
_entity_poly.entity_id
_entity_poly.type
_entity_poly.pdbx_seq_one_letter_code
_entity_poly.pdbx_strand_id
1 'polypeptide(L)'
;MEIIRINTESPLYAETERIWLGSFPENERRDVGLHRAAVDGDGRFFYNSVIEADSAGDCCDADDAAAVSNAQNPGGEKTNCASSEIVGRCRVIGMISWWALDVMVYGEHFAMSPSVRGQGLGEKVFKEVTGEFLAQGLPFVFEVEAPSPDNPVAARRIRFYERCGMHLLDYPYFQPPYRKGDAPVPMRLMSSDPSVVPSRAVALIRTVYPAL
;
A
#
# COMPACT_ATOMS: atom_id res chain seq x y z
N MET A 1 -11.58 0.67 12.33
CA MET A 1 -10.71 0.29 11.19
C MET A 1 -9.37 0.92 11.42
N GLU A 2 -8.30 0.16 11.35
CA GLU A 2 -6.94 0.62 11.66
C GLU A 2 -5.96 0.11 10.60
N ILE A 3 -4.83 0.81 10.44
CA ILE A 3 -3.74 0.45 9.53
C ILE A 3 -2.52 0.16 10.39
N ILE A 4 -2.06 -1.08 10.39
CA ILE A 4 -0.99 -1.54 11.27
C ILE A 4 0.20 -2.01 10.43
N ARG A 5 1.38 -1.43 10.68
CA ARG A 5 2.64 -1.93 10.10
C ARG A 5 2.95 -3.31 10.68
N ILE A 6 3.27 -4.26 9.82
CA ILE A 6 3.55 -5.64 10.18
C ILE A 6 4.89 -6.11 9.59
N ASN A 7 5.47 -7.13 10.21
CA ASN A 7 6.57 -7.93 9.69
C ASN A 7 6.13 -9.39 9.50
N THR A 8 7.02 -10.27 9.06
CA THR A 8 6.70 -11.70 8.80
C THR A 8 6.38 -12.50 10.07
N GLU A 9 6.76 -12.01 11.25
CA GLU A 9 6.46 -12.63 12.55
C GLU A 9 5.07 -12.22 13.07
N SER A 10 4.47 -11.18 12.48
CA SER A 10 3.14 -10.70 12.89
C SER A 10 2.08 -11.78 12.68
N PRO A 11 1.20 -12.02 13.65
CA PRO A 11 0.07 -12.93 13.50
C PRO A 11 -0.92 -12.52 12.39
N LEU A 12 -0.90 -11.26 11.96
CA LEU A 12 -1.70 -10.76 10.82
C LEU A 12 -1.05 -11.06 9.46
N TYR A 13 0.24 -11.45 9.44
CA TYR A 13 1.02 -11.56 8.21
C TYR A 13 0.42 -12.54 7.19
N ALA A 14 0.10 -13.74 7.63
CA ALA A 14 -0.38 -14.80 6.73
C ALA A 14 -1.68 -14.41 5.99
N GLU A 15 -2.60 -13.72 6.68
CA GLU A 15 -3.83 -13.26 6.03
C GLU A 15 -3.59 -12.06 5.12
N THR A 16 -2.71 -11.15 5.50
CA THR A 16 -2.32 -10.00 4.68
C THR A 16 -1.60 -10.45 3.41
N GLU A 17 -0.65 -11.39 3.53
CA GLU A 17 0.05 -12.00 2.39
C GLU A 17 -0.93 -12.71 1.44
N ARG A 18 -1.95 -13.40 1.96
CA ARG A 18 -2.99 -14.05 1.14
C ARG A 18 -3.78 -13.02 0.31
N ILE A 19 -4.12 -11.85 0.88
CA ILE A 19 -4.78 -10.77 0.14
C ILE A 19 -3.85 -10.25 -0.95
N TRP A 20 -2.57 -10.02 -0.65
CA TRP A 20 -1.58 -9.59 -1.61
C TRP A 20 -1.42 -10.58 -2.77
N LEU A 21 -1.18 -11.86 -2.49
CA LEU A 21 -1.03 -12.91 -3.49
C LEU A 21 -2.28 -13.07 -4.37
N GLY A 22 -3.46 -12.94 -3.80
CA GLY A 22 -4.72 -13.07 -4.52
C GLY A 22 -5.14 -11.84 -5.31
N SER A 23 -4.47 -10.68 -5.11
CA SER A 23 -4.85 -9.40 -5.75
C SER A 23 -3.91 -8.96 -6.86
N PHE A 24 -2.67 -9.44 -6.87
CA PHE A 24 -1.64 -9.00 -7.82
C PHE A 24 -1.07 -10.21 -8.58
N PRO A 25 -1.04 -10.17 -9.92
CA PRO A 25 -0.44 -11.22 -10.73
C PRO A 25 1.10 -11.24 -10.53
N GLU A 26 1.73 -12.35 -10.88
CA GLU A 26 3.15 -12.56 -10.61
C GLU A 26 4.08 -11.55 -11.27
N ASN A 27 3.74 -11.08 -12.47
CA ASN A 27 4.50 -10.08 -13.19
C ASN A 27 4.36 -8.65 -12.63
N GLU A 28 3.40 -8.42 -11.74
CA GLU A 28 3.15 -7.13 -11.10
C GLU A 28 3.56 -7.11 -9.62
N ARG A 29 4.25 -8.14 -9.15
CA ARG A 29 4.71 -8.22 -7.76
C ARG A 29 6.07 -8.89 -7.62
N ARG A 30 6.75 -8.58 -6.54
CA ARG A 30 8.01 -9.23 -6.16
C ARG A 30 7.82 -10.74 -6.02
N ASP A 31 8.91 -11.48 -6.21
CA ASP A 31 8.99 -12.84 -5.69
C ASP A 31 8.73 -12.87 -4.18
N VAL A 32 8.07 -13.93 -3.69
CA VAL A 32 7.67 -14.04 -2.28
C VAL A 32 8.87 -13.94 -1.33
N GLY A 33 10.02 -14.52 -1.70
CA GLY A 33 11.22 -14.43 -0.89
C GLY A 33 11.78 -13.02 -0.83
N LEU A 34 11.84 -12.31 -1.96
CA LEU A 34 12.27 -10.91 -2.02
C LEU A 34 11.28 -9.98 -1.29
N HIS A 35 9.98 -10.27 -1.36
CA HIS A 35 8.98 -9.52 -0.62
C HIS A 35 9.18 -9.64 0.88
N ARG A 36 9.31 -10.87 1.40
CA ARG A 36 9.55 -11.13 2.83
C ARG A 36 10.84 -10.49 3.31
N ALA A 37 11.91 -10.59 2.52
CA ALA A 37 13.17 -9.92 2.84
C ALA A 37 13.03 -8.40 2.91
N ALA A 38 12.22 -7.78 2.05
CA ALA A 38 11.95 -6.34 2.13
C ALA A 38 11.12 -5.99 3.36
N VAL A 39 10.09 -6.80 3.69
CA VAL A 39 9.24 -6.60 4.88
C VAL A 39 10.05 -6.59 6.18
N ASP A 40 11.02 -7.51 6.30
CA ASP A 40 11.79 -7.66 7.53
C ASP A 40 13.10 -6.85 7.54
N GLY A 41 13.66 -6.54 6.38
CA GLY A 41 15.04 -6.05 6.27
C GLY A 41 15.20 -4.62 5.74
N ASP A 42 14.25 -4.05 4.99
CA ASP A 42 14.38 -2.68 4.48
C ASP A 42 13.50 -1.71 5.28
N GLY A 43 14.15 -0.88 6.08
CA GLY A 43 13.47 0.11 6.92
C GLY A 43 12.62 1.14 6.14
N ARG A 44 12.86 1.28 4.82
CA ARG A 44 12.09 2.15 3.93
C ARG A 44 10.82 1.48 3.41
N PHE A 45 10.70 0.16 3.50
CA PHE A 45 9.52 -0.58 3.07
C PHE A 45 8.52 -0.71 4.21
N PHE A 46 7.28 -0.32 3.95
CA PHE A 46 6.17 -0.40 4.89
C PHE A 46 5.13 -1.36 4.33
N TYR A 47 4.93 -2.46 5.03
CA TYR A 47 3.91 -3.45 4.73
C TYR A 47 2.86 -3.42 5.83
N ASN A 48 1.62 -3.12 5.47
CA ASN A 48 0.58 -2.81 6.44
C ASN A 48 -0.66 -3.66 6.21
N SER A 49 -1.22 -4.18 7.30
CA SER A 49 -2.56 -4.75 7.36
C SER A 49 -3.58 -3.64 7.57
N VAL A 50 -4.70 -3.73 6.88
CA VAL A 50 -5.91 -2.97 7.21
C VAL A 50 -6.82 -3.89 7.99
N ILE A 51 -7.14 -3.55 9.23
CA ILE A 51 -7.95 -4.36 10.12
C ILE A 51 -9.26 -3.68 10.49
N GLU A 52 -10.24 -4.49 10.84
CA GLU A 52 -11.53 -4.08 11.40
C GLU A 52 -11.83 -4.91 12.64
N ALA A 53 -12.32 -4.28 13.69
CA ALA A 53 -12.76 -5.01 14.89
C ALA A 53 -13.91 -5.96 14.54
N ASP A 54 -13.86 -7.18 15.04
CA ASP A 54 -14.98 -8.11 14.90
C ASP A 54 -16.18 -7.61 15.71
N SER A 55 -17.31 -7.46 15.04
CA SER A 55 -18.56 -6.99 15.64
C SER A 55 -19.23 -7.98 16.62
N ALA A 56 -18.53 -9.06 16.97
CA ALA A 56 -19.02 -10.12 17.84
C ALA A 56 -18.46 -10.02 19.28
N GLY A 57 -18.50 -8.82 19.89
CA GLY A 57 -18.07 -8.71 21.29
C GLY A 57 -18.14 -7.27 21.79
N ASP A 58 -19.27 -6.96 22.42
CA ASP A 58 -19.44 -5.81 23.29
C ASP A 58 -18.40 -5.88 24.45
N CYS A 59 -17.88 -4.74 24.86
CA CYS A 59 -16.94 -4.48 25.97
C CYS A 59 -15.47 -4.31 25.58
N CYS A 60 -15.13 -3.07 25.22
CA CYS A 60 -13.83 -2.52 25.60
C CYS A 60 -14.08 -1.17 26.25
N ASP A 61 -13.69 -1.05 27.51
CA ASP A 61 -13.65 0.21 28.25
C ASP A 61 -12.81 1.24 27.48
N ALA A 62 -13.32 2.46 27.42
CA ALA A 62 -12.83 3.55 26.57
C ALA A 62 -11.45 4.11 26.99
N ASP A 63 -10.73 3.46 27.89
CA ASP A 63 -9.49 4.00 28.49
C ASP A 63 -8.20 3.56 27.79
N ASP A 64 -8.23 2.55 26.90
CA ASP A 64 -7.03 2.08 26.16
C ASP A 64 -6.89 2.65 24.72
N ALA A 65 -7.81 3.49 24.28
CA ALA A 65 -7.79 4.05 22.93
C ALA A 65 -6.73 5.15 22.68
N ALA A 66 -5.98 5.53 23.70
CA ALA A 66 -4.98 6.62 23.62
C ALA A 66 -3.59 6.18 23.10
N ALA A 67 -3.37 4.90 22.77
CA ALA A 67 -2.03 4.38 22.47
C ALA A 67 -1.72 4.18 20.98
N VAL A 68 -2.63 4.46 20.06
CA VAL A 68 -2.48 4.07 18.62
C VAL A 68 -2.44 5.27 17.64
N SER A 69 -2.40 6.50 18.12
CA SER A 69 -2.23 7.65 17.24
C SER A 69 -0.78 8.11 17.19
N ASN A 70 0.11 7.42 16.48
CA ASN A 70 1.38 8.00 16.08
C ASN A 70 1.99 7.26 14.87
N ALA A 71 1.42 7.48 13.69
CA ALA A 71 2.16 7.35 12.45
C ALA A 71 3.03 8.62 12.28
N GLN A 72 3.99 8.82 13.15
CA GLN A 72 4.96 9.90 13.01
C GLN A 72 6.35 9.36 12.77
N ASN A 73 6.89 9.75 11.63
CA ASN A 73 8.29 9.99 11.30
C ASN A 73 9.07 8.92 10.51
N PRO A 74 9.75 9.33 9.42
CA PRO A 74 10.76 8.53 8.77
C PRO A 74 12.07 8.51 9.57
N GLY A 75 12.06 7.98 10.81
CA GLY A 75 13.26 7.95 11.66
C GLY A 75 13.07 7.43 13.08
N GLY A 76 11.89 7.00 13.46
CA GLY A 76 11.62 6.53 14.83
C GLY A 76 11.20 5.05 14.85
N GLU A 77 12.06 4.20 15.42
CA GLU A 77 11.73 2.82 15.77
C GLU A 77 10.47 2.74 16.64
N LYS A 78 9.39 2.19 16.09
CA LYS A 78 8.39 1.40 16.82
C LYS A 78 7.72 0.45 15.83
N THR A 79 8.26 -0.74 15.67
CA THR A 79 7.53 -1.91 15.23
C THR A 79 6.46 -2.20 16.28
N ASN A 80 5.23 -1.71 16.08
CA ASN A 80 4.09 -2.20 16.82
C ASN A 80 3.75 -3.60 16.28
N CYS A 81 4.39 -4.63 16.87
CA CYS A 81 3.81 -5.97 16.82
C CYS A 81 2.46 -5.88 17.51
N ALA A 82 1.37 -6.04 16.74
CA ALA A 82 0.04 -6.18 17.32
C ALA A 82 0.10 -7.25 18.41
N SER A 83 -0.26 -6.88 19.66
CA SER A 83 -0.28 -7.84 20.74
C SER A 83 -1.23 -9.00 20.40
N SER A 84 -0.95 -10.22 20.90
CA SER A 84 -1.79 -11.39 20.66
C SER A 84 -3.27 -11.19 21.04
N GLU A 85 -3.56 -10.22 21.89
CA GLU A 85 -4.91 -9.85 22.31
C GLU A 85 -5.70 -9.09 21.23
N ILE A 86 -5.03 -8.29 20.38
CA ILE A 86 -5.67 -7.58 19.26
C ILE A 86 -6.09 -8.58 18.17
N VAL A 87 -5.30 -9.62 17.95
CA VAL A 87 -5.52 -10.60 16.88
C VAL A 87 -6.76 -11.47 17.09
N GLY A 88 -7.14 -11.73 18.32
CA GLY A 88 -8.35 -12.52 18.65
C GLY A 88 -9.68 -11.77 18.43
N ARG A 89 -9.64 -10.47 18.13
CA ARG A 89 -10.81 -9.58 18.02
C ARG A 89 -10.90 -8.78 16.73
N CYS A 90 -9.97 -9.00 15.79
CA CYS A 90 -9.88 -8.24 14.56
C CYS A 90 -9.72 -9.16 13.35
N ARG A 91 -10.30 -8.76 12.23
CA ARG A 91 -10.09 -9.41 10.93
C ARG A 91 -9.29 -8.51 10.00
N VAL A 92 -8.44 -9.10 9.18
CA VAL A 92 -7.75 -8.38 8.10
C VAL A 92 -8.73 -8.17 6.94
N ILE A 93 -8.98 -6.91 6.60
CA ILE A 93 -9.90 -6.53 5.52
C ILE A 93 -9.21 -5.93 4.30
N GLY A 94 -7.90 -5.72 4.37
CA GLY A 94 -7.10 -5.19 3.26
C GLY A 94 -5.63 -5.12 3.59
N MET A 95 -4.87 -4.63 2.63
CA MET A 95 -3.45 -4.33 2.79
C MET A 95 -3.05 -3.11 1.97
N ILE A 96 -2.02 -2.42 2.43
CA ILE A 96 -1.36 -1.37 1.69
C ILE A 96 0.14 -1.40 1.97
N SER A 97 0.95 -1.27 0.92
CA SER A 97 2.41 -1.18 1.05
C SER A 97 2.97 0.00 0.29
N TRP A 98 4.04 0.55 0.83
CA TRP A 98 4.74 1.68 0.22
C TRP A 98 6.22 1.70 0.59
N TRP A 99 6.98 2.47 -0.17
CA TRP A 99 8.38 2.82 0.07
C TRP A 99 8.50 4.27 0.48
N ALA A 100 9.14 4.54 1.60
CA ALA A 100 9.54 5.89 1.98
C ALA A 100 10.80 6.26 1.21
N LEU A 101 10.68 7.25 0.31
CA LEU A 101 11.79 7.81 -0.45
C LEU A 101 12.03 9.25 0.00
N ASP A 102 13.23 9.78 -0.19
CA ASP A 102 13.66 11.06 0.41
C ASP A 102 12.69 12.24 0.23
N VAL A 103 12.02 12.30 -0.92
CA VAL A 103 11.17 13.45 -1.29
C VAL A 103 9.75 13.05 -1.69
N MET A 104 9.40 11.78 -1.59
CA MET A 104 8.08 11.24 -1.93
C MET A 104 7.86 9.88 -1.30
N VAL A 105 6.63 9.44 -1.28
CA VAL A 105 6.26 8.05 -0.96
C VAL A 105 5.87 7.34 -2.25
N TYR A 106 6.40 6.13 -2.46
CA TYR A 106 6.00 5.27 -3.57
C TYR A 106 5.07 4.17 -3.06
N GLY A 107 3.79 4.25 -3.43
CA GLY A 107 2.81 3.20 -3.18
C GLY A 107 3.03 2.03 -4.12
N GLU A 108 3.30 0.85 -3.56
CA GLU A 108 3.57 -0.35 -4.37
C GLU A 108 2.32 -1.21 -4.56
N HIS A 109 1.60 -1.51 -3.47
CA HIS A 109 0.39 -2.34 -3.54
C HIS A 109 -0.72 -1.80 -2.63
N PHE A 110 -1.95 -1.88 -3.10
CA PHE A 110 -3.15 -1.60 -2.31
C PHE A 110 -4.28 -2.54 -2.72
N ALA A 111 -4.83 -3.27 -1.77
CA ALA A 111 -5.95 -4.17 -2.03
C ALA A 111 -6.88 -4.29 -0.83
N MET A 112 -8.17 -4.34 -1.10
CA MET A 112 -9.20 -4.71 -0.11
C MET A 112 -9.65 -6.15 -0.34
N SER A 113 -9.91 -6.86 0.75
CA SER A 113 -10.50 -8.20 0.71
C SER A 113 -11.81 -8.18 -0.12
N PRO A 114 -12.07 -9.19 -0.96
CA PRO A 114 -13.32 -9.28 -1.71
C PRO A 114 -14.57 -9.14 -0.83
N SER A 115 -14.52 -9.61 0.42
CA SER A 115 -15.64 -9.58 1.36
C SER A 115 -16.12 -8.19 1.77
N VAL A 116 -15.27 -7.16 1.58
CA VAL A 116 -15.59 -5.78 2.00
C VAL A 116 -15.59 -4.78 0.82
N ARG A 117 -15.47 -5.27 -0.41
CA ARG A 117 -15.51 -4.40 -1.60
C ARG A 117 -16.91 -3.80 -1.79
N GLY A 118 -16.96 -2.62 -2.41
CA GLY A 118 -18.24 -1.92 -2.67
C GLY A 118 -18.82 -1.17 -1.48
N GLN A 119 -18.19 -1.20 -0.31
CA GLN A 119 -18.65 -0.56 0.93
C GLN A 119 -18.00 0.82 1.20
N GLY A 120 -17.19 1.35 0.25
CA GLY A 120 -16.49 2.63 0.42
C GLY A 120 -15.23 2.56 1.29
N LEU A 121 -14.94 1.43 1.96
CA LEU A 121 -13.82 1.29 2.89
C LEU A 121 -12.46 1.52 2.21
N GLY A 122 -12.29 1.04 0.98
CA GLY A 122 -11.05 1.26 0.23
C GLY A 122 -10.77 2.73 -0.05
N GLU A 123 -11.79 3.53 -0.35
CA GLU A 123 -11.65 4.97 -0.54
C GLU A 123 -11.25 5.66 0.78
N LYS A 124 -11.86 5.26 1.89
CA LYS A 124 -11.52 5.80 3.22
C LYS A 124 -10.05 5.51 3.59
N VAL A 125 -9.62 4.24 3.49
CA VAL A 125 -8.23 3.83 3.77
C VAL A 125 -7.24 4.60 2.90
N PHE A 126 -7.50 4.64 1.59
CA PHE A 126 -6.57 5.26 0.66
C PHE A 126 -6.43 6.77 0.90
N LYS A 127 -7.55 7.47 1.14
CA LYS A 127 -7.54 8.90 1.47
C LYS A 127 -6.85 9.21 2.80
N GLU A 128 -7.03 8.36 3.81
CA GLU A 128 -6.37 8.50 5.12
C GLU A 128 -4.85 8.45 4.94
N VAL A 129 -4.34 7.38 4.33
CA VAL A 129 -2.88 7.20 4.11
C VAL A 129 -2.30 8.32 3.25
N THR A 130 -2.89 8.60 2.11
CA THR A 130 -2.33 9.61 1.18
C THR A 130 -2.44 11.04 1.72
N GLY A 131 -3.49 11.33 2.50
CA GLY A 131 -3.69 12.61 3.16
C GLY A 131 -2.65 12.88 4.24
N GLU A 132 -2.26 11.87 5.01
CA GLU A 132 -1.21 11.99 6.02
C GLU A 132 0.15 12.37 5.40
N PHE A 133 0.53 11.73 4.29
CA PHE A 133 1.77 12.06 3.59
C PHE A 133 1.73 13.44 2.95
N LEU A 134 0.60 13.78 2.32
CA LEU A 134 0.44 15.10 1.70
C LEU A 134 0.51 16.23 2.74
N ALA A 135 -0.05 16.03 3.94
CA ALA A 135 0.05 16.97 5.05
C ALA A 135 1.49 17.17 5.54
N GLN A 136 2.38 16.21 5.31
CA GLN A 136 3.81 16.28 5.59
C GLN A 136 4.63 16.85 4.41
N GLY A 137 3.98 17.26 3.32
CA GLY A 137 4.64 17.75 2.10
C GLY A 137 5.28 16.63 1.27
N LEU A 138 4.91 15.37 1.50
CA LEU A 138 5.40 14.21 0.78
C LEU A 138 4.34 13.73 -0.22
N PRO A 139 4.53 13.93 -1.54
CA PRO A 139 3.61 13.40 -2.53
C PRO A 139 3.62 11.86 -2.50
N PHE A 140 2.42 11.27 -2.60
CA PHE A 140 2.23 9.84 -2.75
C PHE A 140 2.11 9.50 -4.24
N VAL A 141 3.05 8.76 -4.78
CA VAL A 141 3.11 8.37 -6.19
C VAL A 141 2.98 6.86 -6.31
N PHE A 142 2.21 6.39 -7.27
CA PHE A 142 2.03 4.95 -7.50
C PHE A 142 1.74 4.63 -8.97
N GLU A 143 1.84 3.36 -9.29
CA GLU A 143 1.59 2.80 -10.61
C GLU A 143 0.15 2.30 -10.73
N VAL A 144 -0.46 2.49 -11.89
CA VAL A 144 -1.77 1.95 -12.23
C VAL A 144 -1.73 1.41 -13.65
N GLU A 145 -2.42 0.31 -13.90
CA GLU A 145 -2.52 -0.28 -15.24
C GLU A 145 -2.98 0.75 -16.27
N ALA A 146 -2.31 0.73 -17.43
CA ALA A 146 -2.71 1.56 -18.55
C ALA A 146 -4.09 1.12 -19.08
N PRO A 147 -5.06 2.05 -19.28
CA PRO A 147 -6.35 1.71 -19.85
C PRO A 147 -6.19 1.20 -21.28
N SER A 148 -6.89 0.13 -21.60
CA SER A 148 -6.99 -0.38 -22.97
C SER A 148 -8.41 -0.87 -23.25
N PRO A 149 -8.79 -1.07 -24.51
CA PRO A 149 -10.09 -1.67 -24.87
C PRO A 149 -10.30 -3.03 -24.20
N ASP A 150 -9.22 -3.79 -24.02
CA ASP A 150 -9.25 -5.14 -23.44
C ASP A 150 -9.21 -5.14 -21.91
N ASN A 151 -8.92 -3.97 -21.29
CA ASN A 151 -8.85 -3.81 -19.83
C ASN A 151 -9.73 -2.64 -19.32
N PRO A 152 -11.06 -2.80 -19.32
CA PRO A 152 -11.96 -1.76 -18.79
C PRO A 152 -11.85 -1.57 -17.27
N VAL A 153 -11.23 -2.52 -16.57
CA VAL A 153 -11.00 -2.44 -15.12
C VAL A 153 -9.98 -1.34 -14.80
N ALA A 154 -8.93 -1.20 -15.61
CA ALA A 154 -7.92 -0.15 -15.45
C ALA A 154 -8.55 1.26 -15.44
N ALA A 155 -9.46 1.54 -16.37
CA ALA A 155 -10.17 2.83 -16.40
C ALA A 155 -11.04 3.06 -15.15
N ARG A 156 -11.63 2.00 -14.55
CA ARG A 156 -12.37 2.12 -13.29
C ARG A 156 -11.45 2.37 -12.12
N ARG A 157 -10.26 1.75 -12.08
CA ARG A 157 -9.24 1.98 -11.05
C ARG A 157 -8.77 3.43 -11.09
N ILE A 158 -8.43 3.96 -12.27
CA ILE A 158 -8.03 5.37 -12.40
C ILE A 158 -9.11 6.30 -11.84
N ARG A 159 -10.38 6.13 -12.26
CA ARG A 159 -11.49 6.94 -11.73
C ARG A 159 -11.69 6.80 -10.22
N PHE A 160 -11.41 5.61 -9.65
CA PHE A 160 -11.43 5.42 -8.19
C PHE A 160 -10.36 6.29 -7.53
N TYR A 161 -9.13 6.26 -8.03
CA TYR A 161 -8.03 7.04 -7.47
C TYR A 161 -8.21 8.55 -7.70
N GLU A 162 -8.78 8.96 -8.83
CA GLU A 162 -9.14 10.38 -9.06
C GLU A 162 -10.13 10.89 -8.01
N ARG A 163 -11.15 10.09 -7.63
CA ARG A 163 -12.05 10.43 -6.52
C ARG A 163 -11.36 10.46 -5.16
N CYS A 164 -10.23 9.77 -5.03
CA CYS A 164 -9.39 9.85 -3.85
C CYS A 164 -8.43 11.07 -3.85
N GLY A 165 -8.51 11.94 -4.87
CA GLY A 165 -7.67 13.13 -4.98
C GLY A 165 -6.35 12.89 -5.71
N MET A 166 -6.21 11.76 -6.41
CA MET A 166 -5.01 11.47 -7.20
C MET A 166 -5.12 12.05 -8.61
N HIS A 167 -3.99 12.48 -9.15
CA HIS A 167 -3.83 13.04 -10.48
C HIS A 167 -3.06 12.09 -11.38
N LEU A 168 -3.60 11.78 -12.56
CA LEU A 168 -2.90 11.01 -13.57
C LEU A 168 -1.79 11.87 -14.17
N LEU A 169 -0.56 11.39 -14.15
CA LEU A 169 0.59 12.09 -14.73
C LEU A 169 0.68 11.78 -16.23
N ASP A 170 0.84 12.82 -17.04
CA ASP A 170 1.03 12.65 -18.50
C ASP A 170 2.51 12.32 -18.79
N TYR A 171 2.82 11.05 -18.66
CA TYR A 171 4.17 10.52 -18.86
C TYR A 171 4.10 9.06 -19.33
N PRO A 172 4.79 8.70 -20.41
CA PRO A 172 4.89 7.30 -20.82
C PRO A 172 5.72 6.52 -19.81
N TYR A 173 5.10 5.49 -19.24
CA TYR A 173 5.74 4.72 -18.17
C TYR A 173 5.58 3.22 -18.39
N PHE A 174 6.66 2.51 -18.11
CA PHE A 174 6.70 1.05 -18.05
C PHE A 174 7.26 0.63 -16.70
N GLN A 175 6.49 -0.16 -15.98
CA GLN A 175 6.93 -0.79 -14.75
C GLN A 175 8.13 -1.69 -15.06
N PRO A 176 9.26 -1.54 -14.35
CA PRO A 176 10.38 -2.47 -14.47
C PRO A 176 9.97 -3.90 -14.10
N PRO A 177 10.54 -4.93 -14.72
CA PRO A 177 10.24 -6.30 -14.35
C PRO A 177 10.73 -6.60 -12.93
N TYR A 178 9.99 -7.45 -12.23
CA TYR A 178 10.39 -7.96 -10.91
C TYR A 178 11.30 -9.21 -10.99
N ARG A 179 11.32 -9.87 -12.15
CA ARG A 179 12.10 -11.10 -12.36
C ARG A 179 12.93 -11.01 -13.63
N LYS A 180 14.08 -11.67 -13.61
CA LYS A 180 14.93 -11.78 -14.80
C LYS A 180 14.16 -12.53 -15.91
N GLY A 181 14.08 -11.92 -17.07
CA GLY A 181 13.41 -12.46 -18.25
C GLY A 181 11.96 -12.01 -18.43
N ASP A 182 11.35 -11.36 -17.43
CA ASP A 182 10.03 -10.75 -17.60
C ASP A 182 10.14 -9.48 -18.47
N ALA A 183 9.09 -9.19 -19.22
CA ALA A 183 8.97 -7.94 -19.97
C ALA A 183 8.49 -6.80 -19.06
N PRO A 184 8.91 -5.54 -19.32
CA PRO A 184 8.32 -4.37 -18.66
C PRO A 184 6.81 -4.29 -18.93
N VAL A 185 6.03 -3.91 -17.92
CA VAL A 185 4.57 -3.81 -18.02
C VAL A 185 4.17 -2.37 -18.32
N PRO A 186 3.33 -2.11 -19.36
CA PRO A 186 2.80 -0.78 -19.63
C PRO A 186 1.92 -0.31 -18.46
N MET A 187 2.33 0.75 -17.79
CA MET A 187 1.61 1.35 -16.66
C MET A 187 1.43 2.86 -16.85
N ARG A 188 0.70 3.48 -15.97
CA ARG A 188 0.61 4.93 -15.80
C ARG A 188 0.99 5.28 -14.37
N LEU A 189 1.45 6.52 -14.17
CA LEU A 189 1.72 7.05 -12.84
C LEU A 189 0.59 7.95 -12.38
N MET A 190 0.23 7.84 -11.12
CA MET A 190 -0.66 8.78 -10.44
C MET A 190 0.04 9.39 -9.22
N SER A 191 -0.33 10.62 -8.85
CA SER A 191 0.26 11.35 -7.73
C SER A 191 -0.80 12.12 -6.95
N SER A 192 -0.61 12.24 -5.64
CA SER A 192 -1.41 13.14 -4.79
C SER A 192 -1.08 14.62 -5.01
N ASP A 193 0.04 14.92 -5.66
CA ASP A 193 0.46 16.27 -6.03
C ASP A 193 0.70 16.34 -7.55
N PRO A 194 -0.09 17.14 -8.29
CA PRO A 194 0.06 17.28 -9.75
C PRO A 194 1.37 17.96 -10.17
N SER A 195 2.09 18.62 -9.26
CA SER A 195 3.36 19.30 -9.53
C SER A 195 4.58 18.35 -9.57
N VAL A 196 4.38 17.08 -9.22
CA VAL A 196 5.45 16.06 -9.28
C VAL A 196 6.03 15.97 -10.68
N VAL A 197 7.35 16.06 -10.79
CA VAL A 197 8.09 15.87 -12.05
C VAL A 197 8.21 14.36 -12.33
N PRO A 198 7.51 13.81 -13.35
CA PRO A 198 7.40 12.36 -13.52
C PRO A 198 8.74 11.66 -13.72
N SER A 199 9.66 12.25 -14.49
CA SER A 199 10.98 11.66 -14.74
C SER A 199 11.81 11.50 -13.45
N ARG A 200 11.69 12.45 -12.52
CA ARG A 200 12.35 12.36 -11.21
C ARG A 200 11.71 11.28 -10.34
N ALA A 201 10.39 11.20 -10.32
CA ALA A 201 9.67 10.15 -9.61
C ALA A 201 10.08 8.75 -10.13
N VAL A 202 10.12 8.56 -11.45
CA VAL A 202 10.56 7.30 -12.08
C VAL A 202 11.98 6.93 -11.68
N ALA A 203 12.90 7.90 -11.63
CA ALA A 203 14.29 7.64 -11.21
C ALA A 203 14.34 7.10 -9.77
N LEU A 204 13.54 7.67 -8.86
CA LEU A 204 13.44 7.20 -7.47
C LEU A 204 12.75 5.84 -7.36
N ILE A 205 11.63 5.64 -8.05
CA ILE A 205 10.90 4.35 -8.07
C ILE A 205 11.81 3.21 -8.50
N ARG A 206 12.65 3.42 -9.52
CA ARG A 206 13.59 2.40 -10.00
C ARG A 206 14.60 1.95 -8.94
N THR A 207 14.90 2.76 -7.92
CA THR A 207 15.85 2.39 -6.87
C THR A 207 15.34 1.28 -5.94
N VAL A 208 14.04 1.02 -5.92
CA VAL A 208 13.43 -0.01 -5.08
C VAL A 208 13.07 -1.29 -5.84
N TYR A 209 13.23 -1.28 -7.17
CA TYR A 209 13.12 -2.51 -7.96
C TYR A 209 14.37 -3.38 -7.82
N PRO A 210 14.25 -4.72 -7.90
CA PRO A 210 15.41 -5.60 -7.85
C PRO A 210 16.37 -5.31 -8.99
N ALA A 211 17.67 -5.37 -8.70
CA ALA A 211 18.71 -5.35 -9.73
C ALA A 211 18.69 -6.72 -10.46
N LEU A 212 18.33 -6.73 -11.74
CA LEU A 212 18.14 -7.92 -12.57
C LEU A 212 19.34 -8.17 -13.49
#